data_4a0443789c01605a17c9a46cbb23c65d
#
_entry.id   4a0443789c01605a17c9a46cbb23c65d
#
_cell.length_a   1.000
_cell.length_b   1.000
_cell.length_c   1.000
_cell.angle_alpha   90.00
_cell.angle_beta   90.00
_cell.angle_gamma   90.00
#
_symmetry.space_group_name_H-M   'P 1'
#
loop_
_entity.id
_entity.type
_entity.pdbx_description
1 polymer ?
#
loop_
_entity_poly.entity_id
_entity_poly.type
_entity_poly.pdbx_seq_one_letter_code
_entity_poly.pdbx_strand_id
1 'polypeptide(L)'
;MINHLEPGILECEVKWALESITTNKASGCDGIPVELFQILKDDAVKVLHSICQEIWKTQQWTQDWKRSVFIPIPKKGNPEECSNRTIALISHSSKVMLKILQARLQQYMNREVPDVQPGIRKGRGTRDQIANILWIIKKAREFQKNIYFCILTMPKPLTMCITINCGNF
;
A
#
# COMPACT_ATOMS: atom_id res chain seq x y z
N MET A 1 4.20 -23.94 7.13
CA MET A 1 2.80 -24.39 6.93
C MET A 1 1.89 -23.26 7.40
N ILE A 2 1.49 -22.40 6.48
CA ILE A 2 0.46 -21.37 6.78
C ILE A 2 -0.86 -22.11 6.71
N ASN A 3 -1.40 -22.43 7.87
CA ASN A 3 -2.67 -23.15 7.96
C ASN A 3 -3.81 -22.28 7.43
N HIS A 4 -4.67 -22.91 6.69
CA HIS A 4 -5.98 -22.59 6.14
C HIS A 4 -6.97 -21.82 7.05
N LEU A 5 -6.51 -20.82 7.79
CA LEU A 5 -7.35 -20.06 8.73
C LEU A 5 -8.06 -18.86 8.09
N GLU A 6 -7.68 -18.47 6.89
CA GLU A 6 -8.38 -17.39 6.20
C GLU A 6 -9.28 -17.92 5.08
N PRO A 7 -10.53 -17.46 5.03
CA PRO A 7 -11.47 -17.87 3.99
C PRO A 7 -10.95 -17.45 2.62
N GLY A 8 -11.32 -18.21 1.57
CA GLY A 8 -11.04 -17.84 0.19
C GLY A 8 -11.55 -16.44 -0.13
N ILE A 9 -11.11 -15.92 -1.26
CA ILE A 9 -11.60 -14.62 -1.74
C ILE A 9 -13.09 -14.73 -2.09
N LEU A 10 -13.90 -13.80 -1.60
CA LEU A 10 -15.34 -13.76 -1.84
C LEU A 10 -15.66 -12.83 -3.02
N GLU A 11 -16.71 -13.15 -3.75
CA GLU A 11 -17.18 -12.33 -4.89
C GLU A 11 -17.56 -10.90 -4.44
N CYS A 12 -18.16 -10.76 -3.27
CA CYS A 12 -18.50 -9.45 -2.70
C CYS A 12 -17.27 -8.59 -2.39
N GLU A 13 -16.14 -9.20 -2.01
CA GLU A 13 -14.88 -8.48 -1.80
C GLU A 13 -14.34 -7.95 -3.13
N VAL A 14 -14.42 -8.74 -4.19
CA VAL A 14 -13.99 -8.33 -5.54
C VAL A 14 -14.84 -7.19 -6.04
N LYS A 15 -16.18 -7.28 -5.89
CA LYS A 15 -17.12 -6.22 -6.25
C LYS A 15 -16.82 -4.92 -5.49
N TRP A 16 -16.70 -5.00 -4.17
CA TRP A 16 -16.32 -3.86 -3.34
C TRP A 16 -14.97 -3.24 -3.75
N ALA A 17 -13.96 -4.08 -3.98
CA ALA A 17 -12.64 -3.60 -4.38
C ALA A 17 -12.70 -2.88 -5.74
N LEU A 18 -13.43 -3.44 -6.70
CA LEU A 18 -13.61 -2.86 -8.03
C LEU A 18 -14.31 -1.51 -7.98
N GLU A 19 -15.42 -1.39 -7.23
CA GLU A 19 -16.16 -0.15 -7.03
C GLU A 19 -15.32 0.93 -6.34
N SER A 20 -14.36 0.52 -5.52
CA SER A 20 -13.46 1.43 -4.80
C SER A 20 -12.30 1.98 -5.64
N ILE A 21 -12.09 1.49 -6.86
CA ILE A 21 -11.05 2.02 -7.75
C ILE A 21 -11.58 3.26 -8.46
N THR A 22 -10.82 4.35 -8.36
CA THR A 22 -11.17 5.62 -9.00
C THR A 22 -10.97 5.56 -10.51
N THR A 23 -11.91 6.13 -11.25
CA THR A 23 -11.87 6.30 -12.72
C THR A 23 -10.84 7.37 -13.16
N ASN A 24 -10.64 7.48 -14.47
CA ASN A 24 -9.74 8.46 -15.09
C ASN A 24 -8.29 8.33 -14.57
N LYS A 25 -7.83 7.10 -14.37
CA LYS A 25 -6.45 6.78 -14.00
C LYS A 25 -5.76 6.03 -15.13
N ALA A 26 -4.48 6.30 -15.31
CA ALA A 26 -3.67 5.60 -16.28
C ALA A 26 -3.70 4.08 -16.04
N SER A 27 -3.86 3.32 -17.11
CA SER A 27 -3.79 1.86 -17.12
C SER A 27 -2.37 1.37 -16.79
N GLY A 28 -2.26 0.14 -16.36
CA GLY A 28 -0.98 -0.55 -16.19
C GLY A 28 -0.36 -1.00 -17.52
N CYS A 29 0.56 -1.95 -17.45
CA CYS A 29 1.21 -2.53 -18.62
C CYS A 29 0.25 -3.31 -19.55
N ASP A 30 -0.90 -3.73 -19.03
CA ASP A 30 -1.97 -4.42 -19.76
C ASP A 30 -2.80 -3.49 -20.65
N GLY A 31 -2.68 -2.16 -20.49
CA GLY A 31 -3.45 -1.17 -21.24
C GLY A 31 -4.95 -1.16 -20.93
N ILE A 32 -5.42 -1.94 -19.95
CA ILE A 32 -6.85 -2.07 -19.63
C ILE A 32 -7.29 -0.91 -18.73
N PRO A 33 -8.16 -0.02 -19.19
CA PRO A 33 -8.69 1.05 -18.36
C PRO A 33 -9.72 0.51 -17.35
N VAL A 34 -9.84 1.16 -16.20
CA VAL A 34 -10.79 0.75 -15.15
C VAL A 34 -12.24 0.85 -15.62
N GLU A 35 -12.54 1.76 -16.53
CA GLU A 35 -13.85 1.99 -17.11
C GLU A 35 -14.39 0.74 -17.83
N LEU A 36 -13.51 -0.09 -18.39
CA LEU A 36 -13.91 -1.35 -19.02
C LEU A 36 -14.57 -2.30 -18.01
N PHE A 37 -14.01 -2.39 -16.81
CA PHE A 37 -14.60 -3.22 -15.75
C PHE A 37 -15.96 -2.70 -15.30
N GLN A 38 -16.17 -1.38 -15.33
CA GLN A 38 -17.46 -0.77 -14.99
C GLN A 38 -18.53 -1.06 -16.06
N ILE A 39 -18.14 -1.15 -17.33
CA ILE A 39 -19.05 -1.53 -18.43
C ILE A 39 -19.45 -2.99 -18.31
N LEU A 40 -18.49 -3.88 -18.03
CA LEU A 40 -18.72 -5.32 -17.94
C LEU A 40 -19.41 -5.76 -16.64
N LYS A 41 -19.43 -4.90 -15.61
CA LYS A 41 -20.14 -5.11 -14.32
C LYS A 41 -19.92 -6.53 -13.75
N ASP A 42 -21.01 -7.30 -13.66
CA ASP A 42 -21.00 -8.62 -13.00
C ASP A 42 -20.12 -9.65 -13.73
N ASP A 43 -19.97 -9.56 -15.04
CA ASP A 43 -19.07 -10.46 -15.78
C ASP A 43 -17.60 -10.19 -15.45
N ALA A 44 -17.22 -8.92 -15.33
CA ALA A 44 -15.88 -8.56 -14.85
C ALA A 44 -15.63 -9.08 -13.43
N VAL A 45 -16.62 -8.99 -12.54
CA VAL A 45 -16.51 -9.48 -11.16
C VAL A 45 -16.29 -10.99 -11.15
N LYS A 46 -17.03 -11.77 -11.92
CA LYS A 46 -16.87 -13.23 -12.01
C LYS A 46 -15.50 -13.65 -12.50
N VAL A 47 -15.01 -13.01 -13.57
CA VAL A 47 -13.68 -13.30 -14.12
C VAL A 47 -12.58 -12.96 -13.12
N LEU A 48 -12.62 -11.76 -12.55
CA LEU A 48 -11.65 -11.32 -11.55
C LEU A 48 -11.70 -12.20 -10.30
N HIS A 49 -12.88 -12.61 -9.86
CA HIS A 49 -13.05 -13.51 -8.72
C HIS A 49 -12.35 -14.85 -8.97
N SER A 50 -12.56 -15.46 -10.14
CA SER A 50 -11.90 -16.72 -10.51
C SER A 50 -10.38 -16.59 -10.48
N ILE A 51 -9.83 -15.50 -11.04
CA ILE A 51 -8.40 -15.24 -11.05
C ILE A 51 -7.88 -15.01 -9.61
N CYS A 52 -8.56 -14.20 -8.81
CA CYS A 52 -8.17 -13.95 -7.43
C CYS A 52 -8.21 -15.21 -6.57
N GLN A 53 -9.21 -16.08 -6.76
CA GLN A 53 -9.29 -17.38 -6.10
C GLN A 53 -8.14 -18.30 -6.47
N GLU A 54 -7.77 -18.34 -7.75
CA GLU A 54 -6.65 -19.16 -8.21
C GLU A 54 -5.33 -18.66 -7.61
N ILE A 55 -5.09 -17.34 -7.61
CA ILE A 55 -3.92 -16.75 -6.96
C ILE A 55 -3.91 -17.06 -5.47
N TRP A 56 -5.06 -17.01 -4.80
CA TRP A 56 -5.18 -17.31 -3.37
C TRP A 56 -4.83 -18.77 -3.05
N LYS A 57 -5.29 -19.71 -3.88
CA LYS A 57 -5.04 -21.15 -3.72
C LYS A 57 -3.59 -21.53 -4.03
N THR A 58 -3.07 -21.00 -5.15
CA THR A 58 -1.74 -21.36 -5.64
C THR A 58 -0.62 -20.53 -5.05
N GLN A 59 -0.96 -19.36 -4.44
CA GLN A 59 -0.03 -18.35 -3.97
C GLN A 59 0.91 -17.83 -5.08
N GLN A 60 0.52 -18.02 -6.33
CA GLN A 60 1.28 -17.59 -7.50
C GLN A 60 0.55 -16.46 -8.23
N TRP A 61 1.19 -15.30 -8.29
CA TRP A 61 0.71 -14.19 -9.11
C TRP A 61 0.98 -14.44 -10.57
N THR A 62 0.05 -14.04 -11.44
CA THR A 62 0.27 -14.03 -12.89
C THR A 62 1.44 -13.13 -13.25
N GLN A 63 2.17 -13.47 -14.32
CA GLN A 63 3.36 -12.70 -14.72
C GLN A 63 3.01 -11.24 -15.08
N ASP A 64 1.85 -11.01 -15.70
CA ASP A 64 1.41 -9.68 -16.09
C ASP A 64 1.07 -8.81 -14.86
N TRP A 65 0.57 -9.41 -13.77
CA TRP A 65 0.28 -8.68 -12.55
C TRP A 65 1.53 -8.33 -11.72
N LYS A 66 2.66 -9.00 -11.99
CA LYS A 66 3.96 -8.69 -11.39
C LYS A 66 4.66 -7.53 -12.09
N ARG A 67 4.24 -7.17 -13.30
CA ARG A 67 4.85 -6.10 -14.08
C ARG A 67 4.28 -4.73 -13.68
N SER A 68 5.16 -3.74 -13.62
CA SER A 68 4.79 -2.36 -13.41
C SER A 68 5.53 -1.46 -14.39
N VAL A 69 4.87 -0.40 -14.83
CA VAL A 69 5.49 0.66 -15.63
C VAL A 69 5.90 1.78 -14.68
N PHE A 70 7.18 2.11 -14.64
CA PHE A 70 7.71 3.19 -13.83
C PHE A 70 7.74 4.50 -14.61
N ILE A 71 7.03 5.50 -14.12
CA ILE A 71 7.03 6.85 -14.70
C ILE A 71 7.86 7.74 -13.78
N PRO A 72 8.99 8.31 -14.27
CA PRO A 72 9.77 9.25 -13.49
C PRO A 72 9.03 10.60 -13.42
N ILE A 73 8.92 11.15 -12.20
CA ILE A 73 8.40 12.50 -11.98
C ILE A 73 9.58 13.37 -11.57
N PRO A 74 9.92 14.41 -12.37
CA PRO A 74 11.01 15.30 -12.03
C PRO A 74 10.68 16.04 -10.71
N LYS A 75 11.64 16.09 -9.79
CA LYS A 75 11.61 17.06 -8.69
C LYS A 75 11.89 18.45 -9.28
N LYS A 76 11.45 19.50 -8.57
CA LYS A 76 11.83 20.88 -8.91
C LYS A 76 13.37 20.96 -8.99
N GLY A 77 13.92 21.15 -10.19
CA GLY A 77 15.35 21.15 -10.47
C GLY A 77 15.68 20.56 -11.82
N ASN A 78 16.94 20.26 -12.06
CA ASN A 78 17.42 19.72 -13.33
C ASN A 78 16.80 18.32 -13.58
N PRO A 79 16.12 18.09 -14.74
CA PRO A 79 15.49 16.80 -15.05
C PRO A 79 16.49 15.65 -15.25
N GLU A 80 17.76 15.93 -15.43
CA GLU A 80 18.81 14.92 -15.67
C GLU A 80 19.35 14.27 -14.38
N GLU A 81 19.06 14.83 -13.21
CA GLU A 81 19.47 14.20 -11.96
C GLU A 81 18.60 12.97 -11.63
N CYS A 82 19.25 11.84 -11.37
CA CYS A 82 18.64 10.56 -10.95
C CYS A 82 17.88 10.60 -9.60
N SER A 83 17.50 11.77 -9.13
CA SER A 83 16.71 11.98 -7.90
C SER A 83 15.20 11.96 -8.14
N ASN A 84 14.75 11.53 -9.32
CA ASN A 84 13.35 11.51 -9.70
C ASN A 84 12.53 10.57 -8.80
N ARG A 85 11.36 11.06 -8.37
CA ARG A 85 10.35 10.16 -7.79
C ARG A 85 9.75 9.34 -8.91
N THR A 86 9.65 8.02 -8.73
CA THR A 86 8.97 7.16 -9.67
C THR A 86 7.57 6.84 -9.18
N ILE A 87 6.61 6.84 -10.10
CA ILE A 87 5.27 6.26 -9.87
C ILE A 87 5.23 4.93 -10.61
N ALA A 88 4.88 3.86 -9.89
CA ALA A 88 4.65 2.56 -10.48
C ALA A 88 3.18 2.44 -10.89
N LEU A 89 2.94 2.24 -12.18
CA LEU A 89 1.64 1.89 -12.72
C LEU A 89 1.52 0.39 -12.82
N ILE A 90 0.59 -0.18 -12.07
CA ILE A 90 0.22 -1.59 -12.08
C ILE A 90 -1.15 -1.77 -12.71
N SER A 91 -1.46 -2.97 -13.19
CA SER A 91 -2.77 -3.28 -13.78
C SER A 91 -3.91 -3.01 -12.80
N HIS A 92 -5.06 -2.58 -13.32
CA HIS A 92 -6.24 -2.37 -12.47
C HIS A 92 -6.76 -3.68 -11.88
N SER A 93 -6.63 -4.79 -12.60
CA SER A 93 -6.95 -6.12 -12.10
C SER A 93 -6.11 -6.51 -10.88
N SER A 94 -4.80 -6.26 -10.92
CA SER A 94 -3.94 -6.53 -9.76
C SER A 94 -4.26 -5.61 -8.58
N LYS A 95 -4.68 -4.35 -8.83
CA LYS A 95 -5.13 -3.44 -7.77
C LYS A 95 -6.35 -3.96 -7.02
N VAL A 96 -7.27 -4.68 -7.69
CA VAL A 96 -8.43 -5.31 -7.03
C VAL A 96 -7.93 -6.28 -5.96
N MET A 97 -7.06 -7.21 -6.32
CA MET A 97 -6.50 -8.17 -5.37
C MET A 97 -5.74 -7.50 -4.23
N LEU A 98 -4.90 -6.49 -4.55
CA LEU A 98 -4.17 -5.74 -3.53
C LEU A 98 -5.09 -5.00 -2.55
N LYS A 99 -6.23 -4.48 -3.01
CA LYS A 99 -7.21 -3.83 -2.13
C LYS A 99 -7.89 -4.82 -1.19
N ILE A 100 -8.21 -6.02 -1.66
CA ILE A 100 -8.76 -7.08 -0.81
C ILE A 100 -7.75 -7.46 0.27
N LEU A 101 -6.49 -7.68 -0.12
CA LEU A 101 -5.41 -7.98 0.82
C LEU A 101 -5.21 -6.83 1.82
N GLN A 102 -5.21 -5.59 1.35
CA GLN A 102 -5.10 -4.41 2.21
C GLN A 102 -6.23 -4.36 3.24
N ALA A 103 -7.47 -4.60 2.82
CA ALA A 103 -8.63 -4.57 3.73
C ALA A 103 -8.54 -5.66 4.80
N ARG A 104 -8.12 -6.87 4.43
CA ARG A 104 -7.92 -7.98 5.37
C ARG A 104 -6.76 -7.68 6.34
N LEU A 105 -5.61 -7.24 5.84
CA LEU A 105 -4.46 -6.89 6.66
C LEU A 105 -4.73 -5.70 7.58
N GLN A 106 -5.58 -4.74 7.17
CA GLN A 106 -5.89 -3.57 7.98
C GLN A 106 -6.52 -3.95 9.33
N GLN A 107 -7.29 -5.02 9.38
CA GLN A 107 -7.90 -5.52 10.61
C GLN A 107 -6.84 -6.01 11.59
N TYR A 108 -5.84 -6.74 11.10
CA TYR A 108 -4.71 -7.21 11.92
C TYR A 108 -3.81 -6.05 12.35
N MET A 109 -3.47 -5.16 11.42
CA MET A 109 -2.63 -4.00 11.71
C MET A 109 -3.24 -3.09 12.78
N ASN A 110 -4.54 -2.86 12.76
CA ASN A 110 -5.21 -2.05 13.77
C ASN A 110 -5.12 -2.65 15.17
N ARG A 111 -4.98 -3.97 15.27
CA ARG A 111 -4.87 -4.70 16.53
C ARG A 111 -3.43 -4.78 17.05
N GLU A 112 -2.48 -5.06 16.15
CA GLU A 112 -1.09 -5.37 16.51
C GLU A 112 -0.19 -4.13 16.59
N VAL A 113 -0.51 -3.06 15.83
CA VAL A 113 0.31 -1.84 15.81
C VAL A 113 0.04 -1.00 17.06
N PRO A 114 1.06 -0.71 17.89
CA PRO A 114 0.90 0.14 19.07
C PRO A 114 0.35 1.53 18.74
N ASP A 115 -0.38 2.14 19.68
CA ASP A 115 -0.98 3.47 19.49
C ASP A 115 0.02 4.60 19.25
N VAL A 116 1.26 4.41 19.68
CA VAL A 116 2.35 5.37 19.45
C VAL A 116 2.87 5.39 18.03
N GLN A 117 2.56 4.36 17.21
CA GLN A 117 2.96 4.28 15.81
C GLN A 117 1.93 5.01 14.91
N PRO A 118 2.23 6.23 14.44
CA PRO A 118 1.26 6.99 13.65
C PRO A 118 1.27 6.65 12.16
N GLY A 119 2.38 6.13 11.68
CA GLY A 119 2.51 5.75 10.27
C GLY A 119 1.52 4.65 9.90
N ILE A 120 0.86 4.81 8.74
CA ILE A 120 -0.06 3.81 8.18
C ILE A 120 -1.43 3.71 8.91
N ARG A 121 -1.67 4.48 9.97
CA ARG A 121 -2.98 4.50 10.65
C ARG A 121 -3.93 5.52 10.04
N LYS A 122 -5.17 5.10 9.76
CA LYS A 122 -6.24 6.00 9.33
C LYS A 122 -6.57 6.99 10.46
N GLY A 123 -6.65 8.27 10.12
CA GLY A 123 -6.97 9.33 11.09
C GLY A 123 -5.79 9.82 11.94
N ARG A 124 -4.58 9.28 11.76
CA ARG A 124 -3.35 9.77 12.37
C ARG A 124 -2.49 10.50 11.33
N GLY A 125 -2.15 11.73 11.60
CA GLY A 125 -1.41 12.57 10.66
C GLY A 125 -0.13 13.17 11.26
N THR A 126 0.63 13.84 10.42
CA THR A 126 1.85 14.57 10.84
C THR A 126 1.55 15.60 11.92
N ARG A 127 0.37 16.22 11.90
CA ARG A 127 -0.05 17.20 12.92
C ARG A 127 -0.11 16.60 14.32
N ASP A 128 -0.65 15.37 14.43
CA ASP A 128 -0.75 14.68 15.73
C ASP A 128 0.64 14.39 16.29
N GLN A 129 1.60 14.05 15.43
CA GLN A 129 2.99 13.80 15.84
C GLN A 129 3.70 15.06 16.29
N ILE A 130 3.50 16.17 15.58
CA ILE A 130 4.02 17.47 15.99
C ILE A 130 3.43 17.86 17.34
N ALA A 131 2.12 17.69 17.55
CA ALA A 131 1.47 17.97 18.82
C ALA A 131 2.03 17.13 19.96
N ASN A 132 2.28 15.83 19.73
CA ASN A 132 2.89 14.94 20.71
C ASN A 132 4.31 15.41 21.12
N ILE A 133 5.14 15.77 20.12
CA ILE A 133 6.49 16.29 20.39
C ILE A 133 6.42 17.57 21.19
N LEU A 134 5.57 18.51 20.79
CA LEU A 134 5.38 19.78 21.51
C LEU A 134 4.90 19.56 22.95
N TRP A 135 3.99 18.59 23.14
CA TRP A 135 3.53 18.23 24.48
C TRP A 135 4.65 17.66 25.35
N ILE A 136 5.49 16.76 24.80
CA ILE A 136 6.66 16.20 25.50
C ILE A 136 7.63 17.32 25.91
N ILE A 137 7.93 18.25 24.98
CA ILE A 137 8.80 19.41 25.27
C ILE A 137 8.23 20.27 26.39
N LYS A 138 6.91 20.56 26.34
CA LYS A 138 6.23 21.33 27.38
C LYS A 138 6.34 20.65 28.74
N LYS A 139 6.06 19.34 28.81
CA LYS A 139 6.17 18.56 30.04
C LYS A 139 7.58 18.50 30.59
N ALA A 140 8.58 18.31 29.73
CA ALA A 140 9.97 18.32 30.16
C ALA A 140 10.37 19.66 30.79
N ARG A 141 9.90 20.78 30.24
CA ARG A 141 10.11 22.12 30.82
C ARG A 141 9.43 22.29 32.16
N GLU A 142 8.17 21.88 32.30
CA GLU A 142 7.44 21.92 33.58
C GLU A 142 8.18 21.17 34.70
N PHE A 143 8.76 20.01 34.37
CA PHE A 143 9.48 19.19 35.35
C PHE A 143 10.99 19.46 35.37
N GLN A 144 11.48 20.47 34.67
CA GLN A 144 12.90 20.85 34.58
C GLN A 144 13.81 19.66 34.19
N LYS A 145 13.32 18.77 33.32
CA LYS A 145 14.07 17.61 32.83
C LYS A 145 14.65 17.87 31.46
N ASN A 146 15.93 17.51 31.29
CA ASN A 146 16.55 17.52 29.97
C ASN A 146 16.01 16.37 29.13
N ILE A 147 15.64 16.67 27.87
CA ILE A 147 15.25 15.67 26.87
C ILE A 147 16.13 15.81 25.65
N TYR A 148 16.42 14.69 25.01
CA TYR A 148 17.22 14.63 23.80
C TYR A 148 16.39 13.94 22.72
N PHE A 149 16.38 14.52 21.51
CA PHE A 149 15.70 13.95 20.36
C PHE A 149 16.72 13.43 19.36
N CYS A 150 16.53 12.21 18.88
CA CYS A 150 17.25 11.65 17.77
C CYS A 150 16.27 11.45 16.59
N ILE A 151 16.55 12.10 15.46
CA ILE A 151 15.74 11.97 14.24
C ILE A 151 16.53 11.15 13.23
N LEU A 152 16.01 9.96 12.92
CA LEU A 152 16.58 9.07 11.90
C LEU A 152 15.80 9.24 10.59
N THR A 153 16.50 9.64 9.55
CA THR A 153 15.93 9.74 8.20
C THR A 153 16.61 8.77 7.26
N MET A 154 15.81 8.06 6.46
CA MET A 154 16.32 7.16 5.43
C MET A 154 16.15 7.81 4.05
N PRO A 155 17.22 7.97 3.26
CA PRO A 155 17.13 8.62 1.95
C PRO A 155 16.29 7.84 0.93
N LYS A 156 16.24 6.51 1.04
CA LYS A 156 15.47 5.60 0.16
C LYS A 156 14.82 4.46 0.96
N PRO A 157 13.79 4.73 1.78
CA PRO A 157 13.25 3.75 2.72
C PRO A 157 12.68 2.50 2.02
N LEU A 158 12.04 2.63 0.87
CA LEU A 158 11.49 1.49 0.12
C LEU A 158 12.56 0.55 -0.42
N THR A 159 13.66 1.09 -0.92
CA THR A 159 14.79 0.28 -1.42
C THR A 159 15.47 -0.48 -0.28
N MET A 160 15.61 0.14 0.88
CA MET A 160 16.18 -0.50 2.07
C MET A 160 15.31 -1.65 2.59
N CYS A 161 13.99 -1.50 2.62
CA CYS A 161 13.07 -2.58 3.03
C CYS A 161 13.17 -3.82 2.13
N ILE A 162 13.34 -3.64 0.82
CA ILE A 162 13.51 -4.75 -0.12
C ILE A 162 14.83 -5.49 0.14
N THR A 163 15.90 -4.77 0.45
CA THR A 163 17.23 -5.36 0.69
C THR A 163 17.28 -6.17 1.98
N ILE A 164 16.56 -5.74 3.02
CA ILE A 164 16.52 -6.46 4.31
C ILE A 164 15.71 -7.76 4.22
N ASN A 165 14.68 -7.83 3.38
CA ASN A 165 13.85 -9.03 3.24
C ASN A 165 14.39 -10.07 2.24
N CYS A 166 15.41 -9.75 1.46
CA CYS A 166 16.07 -10.72 0.57
C CYS A 166 17.22 -11.52 1.23
N GLY A 167 17.49 -11.30 2.50
CA GLY A 167 18.49 -12.03 3.27
C GLY A 167 17.83 -12.97 4.30
N ASN A 168 17.73 -14.26 3.95
CA ASN A 168 17.43 -15.40 4.82
C ASN A 168 15.97 -15.55 5.32
N PHE A 169 15.19 -16.25 4.53
CA PHE A 169 14.28 -17.30 5.03
C PHE A 169 14.33 -18.50 4.09
#